data_22795624f4ae105e9b5b70103047265b
#
_entry.id   22795624f4ae105e9b5b70103047265b
#
_cell.length_a   1.000
_cell.length_b   1.000
_cell.length_c   1.000
_cell.angle_alpha   90.00
_cell.angle_beta   90.00
_cell.angle_gamma   90.00
#
_symmetry.space_group_name_H-M   'P 1'
#
loop_
_entity.id
_entity.type
_entity.pdbx_description
1 polymer ?
#
loop_
_entity_poly.entity_id
_entity_poly.type
_entity_poly.pdbx_seq_one_letter_code
_entity_poly.pdbx_strand_id
1 'polypeptide(L)'
;MHMKKLVLSISVLFFIISALTAQTDATKLPAVDKSPMDMSYFPENYPVLKIKDKAADVPVLRLIYGRPQKAGRVVFGELVEYGIVWRFGANEATEIEFYQNVKFGGKKIPKGRYTLYAIVEKDKWTIIVNKDTDIWGSFKYDIKKDVARMEVPVTKTTEIIESFSMVFDKTFSGCNLIVAWDTLKVSVPFVF
;
A
#
# COMPACT_ATOMS: atom_id res chain seq x y z
N MET A 1 -19.82 70.25 14.86
CA MET A 1 -20.54 69.34 13.97
C MET A 1 -19.59 68.52 13.10
N HIS A 2 -18.31 68.86 12.94
CA HIS A 2 -17.37 68.13 12.07
C HIS A 2 -16.69 66.90 12.72
N MET A 3 -16.49 66.88 14.03
CA MET A 3 -15.86 65.75 14.73
C MET A 3 -16.67 64.44 14.73
N LYS A 4 -18.01 64.52 14.83
CA LYS A 4 -18.87 63.33 14.80
C LYS A 4 -18.88 62.64 13.43
N LYS A 5 -18.74 63.39 12.34
CA LYS A 5 -18.68 62.82 10.96
C LYS A 5 -17.33 62.14 10.71
N LEU A 6 -16.22 62.65 11.31
CA LEU A 6 -14.90 62.03 11.16
C LEU A 6 -14.79 60.69 11.89
N VAL A 7 -15.35 60.60 13.12
CA VAL A 7 -15.37 59.35 13.88
C VAL A 7 -16.18 58.26 13.19
N LEU A 8 -17.31 58.60 12.58
CA LEU A 8 -18.15 57.65 11.83
C LEU A 8 -17.43 57.12 10.58
N SER A 9 -16.69 57.99 9.86
CA SER A 9 -15.92 57.60 8.69
C SER A 9 -14.77 56.65 9.02
N ILE A 10 -14.09 56.85 10.13
CA ILE A 10 -12.99 55.98 10.62
C ILE A 10 -13.55 54.60 11.06
N SER A 11 -14.71 54.57 11.74
CA SER A 11 -15.35 53.31 12.16
C SER A 11 -15.81 52.46 10.97
N VAL A 12 -16.34 53.07 9.91
CA VAL A 12 -16.74 52.36 8.70
C VAL A 12 -15.51 51.82 7.95
N LEU A 13 -14.41 52.56 7.91
CA LEU A 13 -13.15 52.09 7.29
C LEU A 13 -12.55 50.90 8.05
N PHE A 14 -12.62 50.90 9.38
CA PHE A 14 -12.14 49.79 10.21
C PHE A 14 -12.99 48.52 10.03
N PHE A 15 -14.30 48.67 9.83
CA PHE A 15 -15.18 47.52 9.55
C PHE A 15 -14.94 46.88 8.16
N ILE A 16 -14.59 47.71 7.18
CA ILE A 16 -14.29 47.22 5.81
C ILE A 16 -12.95 46.49 5.79
N ILE A 17 -11.94 46.93 6.57
CA ILE A 17 -10.64 46.26 6.65
C ILE A 17 -10.78 44.88 7.36
N SER A 18 -11.64 44.78 8.38
CA SER A 18 -11.89 43.50 9.07
C SER A 18 -12.63 42.47 8.19
N ALA A 19 -13.39 42.90 7.19
CA ALA A 19 -14.07 42.02 6.26
C ALA A 19 -13.14 41.45 5.16
N LEU A 20 -11.96 42.05 4.93
CA LEU A 20 -11.03 41.57 3.89
C LEU A 20 -10.08 40.44 4.39
N THR A 21 -10.05 40.16 5.68
CA THR A 21 -9.18 39.11 6.23
C THR A 21 -9.86 37.76 6.43
N ALA A 22 -11.13 37.65 6.04
CA ALA A 22 -11.90 36.37 6.11
C ALA A 22 -11.89 35.61 4.80
N GLN A 23 -10.87 35.77 3.96
CA GLN A 23 -10.61 34.78 2.90
C GLN A 23 -9.90 33.60 3.58
N THR A 24 -10.71 32.64 3.99
CA THR A 24 -10.20 31.32 4.37
C THR A 24 -9.34 30.81 3.22
N ASP A 25 -8.06 30.53 3.51
CA ASP A 25 -7.19 29.84 2.58
C ASP A 25 -7.96 28.63 2.03
N ALA A 26 -8.22 28.63 0.75
CA ALA A 26 -8.84 27.49 0.07
C ALA A 26 -7.95 26.29 0.41
N THR A 27 -8.51 25.25 1.04
CA THR A 27 -7.77 24.06 1.43
C THR A 27 -7.00 23.57 0.21
N LYS A 28 -5.68 23.66 0.26
CA LYS A 28 -4.81 23.23 -0.85
C LYS A 28 -4.91 21.74 -0.94
N LEU A 29 -5.62 21.25 -1.95
CA LEU A 29 -5.70 19.81 -2.20
C LEU A 29 -4.32 19.23 -2.50
N PRO A 30 -3.99 18.05 -1.97
CA PRO A 30 -2.72 17.41 -2.23
C PRO A 30 -2.60 17.00 -3.70
N ALA A 31 -1.39 17.02 -4.23
CA ALA A 31 -1.12 16.44 -5.54
C ALA A 31 -1.29 14.91 -5.49
N VAL A 32 -1.54 14.31 -6.66
CA VAL A 32 -1.57 12.85 -6.78
C VAL A 32 -0.18 12.29 -6.42
N ASP A 33 -0.15 11.27 -5.56
CA ASP A 33 1.09 10.62 -5.16
C ASP A 33 1.75 9.92 -6.35
N LYS A 34 3.10 9.96 -6.39
CA LYS A 34 3.89 9.30 -7.44
C LYS A 34 3.93 7.77 -7.32
N SER A 35 3.48 7.24 -6.19
CA SER A 35 3.35 5.82 -5.89
C SER A 35 1.92 5.52 -5.46
N PRO A 36 0.94 5.63 -6.39
CA PRO A 36 -0.47 5.51 -6.04
C PRO A 36 -0.77 4.16 -5.37
N MET A 37 -1.75 4.18 -4.47
CA MET A 37 -2.27 2.95 -3.86
C MET A 37 -3.02 2.13 -4.91
N ASP A 38 -2.82 0.82 -4.85
CA ASP A 38 -3.53 -0.15 -5.67
C ASP A 38 -4.06 -1.30 -4.81
N MET A 39 -4.95 -2.10 -5.38
CA MET A 39 -5.63 -3.16 -4.69
C MET A 39 -5.75 -4.41 -5.56
N SER A 40 -5.42 -5.57 -4.98
CA SER A 40 -5.62 -6.87 -5.63
C SER A 40 -6.53 -7.75 -4.79
N TYR A 41 -7.33 -8.58 -5.47
CA TYR A 41 -8.26 -9.52 -4.84
C TYR A 41 -7.98 -10.96 -5.27
N PHE A 42 -8.30 -11.90 -4.41
CA PHE A 42 -8.55 -13.28 -4.80
C PHE A 42 -9.95 -13.72 -4.37
N PRO A 43 -10.79 -14.24 -5.29
CA PRO A 43 -10.49 -14.43 -6.70
C PRO A 43 -10.24 -13.12 -7.44
N GLU A 44 -9.48 -13.18 -8.52
CA GLU A 44 -9.20 -12.03 -9.38
C GLU A 44 -10.51 -11.39 -9.87
N ASN A 45 -10.50 -10.06 -9.97
CA ASN A 45 -11.69 -9.29 -10.35
C ASN A 45 -12.93 -9.51 -9.45
N TYR A 46 -12.71 -9.88 -8.18
CA TYR A 46 -13.78 -10.17 -7.22
C TYR A 46 -14.95 -9.17 -7.24
N PRO A 47 -14.77 -7.82 -7.21
CA PRO A 47 -15.90 -6.90 -7.22
C PRO A 47 -16.79 -7.05 -8.47
N VAL A 48 -16.20 -7.32 -9.62
CA VAL A 48 -16.93 -7.55 -10.88
C VAL A 48 -17.64 -8.91 -10.85
N LEU A 49 -17.00 -9.93 -10.29
CA LEU A 49 -17.64 -11.24 -10.12
C LEU A 49 -18.81 -11.17 -9.15
N LYS A 50 -18.70 -10.38 -8.08
CA LYS A 50 -19.79 -10.18 -7.12
C LYS A 50 -21.01 -9.49 -7.73
N ILE A 51 -20.82 -8.44 -8.53
CA ILE A 51 -21.94 -7.78 -9.25
C ILE A 51 -22.65 -8.74 -10.22
N LYS A 52 -21.95 -9.75 -10.71
CA LYS A 52 -22.49 -10.78 -11.64
C LYS A 52 -23.02 -12.02 -10.93
N ASP A 53 -23.13 -12.01 -9.60
CA ASP A 53 -23.53 -13.16 -8.77
C ASP A 53 -22.66 -14.41 -9.01
N LYS A 54 -21.36 -14.20 -9.33
CA LYS A 54 -20.36 -15.26 -9.63
C LYS A 54 -19.29 -15.40 -8.56
N ALA A 55 -19.45 -14.74 -7.42
CA ALA A 55 -18.53 -14.82 -6.29
C ALA A 55 -19.30 -14.96 -4.98
N ALA A 56 -18.64 -15.44 -3.91
CA ALA A 56 -19.16 -15.41 -2.55
C ALA A 56 -19.32 -13.97 -2.03
N ASP A 57 -20.00 -13.80 -0.89
CA ASP A 57 -20.26 -12.49 -0.29
C ASP A 57 -18.99 -11.70 0.07
N VAL A 58 -17.93 -12.40 0.40
CA VAL A 58 -16.61 -11.83 0.70
C VAL A 58 -15.53 -12.49 -0.16
N PRO A 59 -14.44 -11.79 -0.48
CA PRO A 59 -13.30 -12.40 -1.17
C PRO A 59 -12.60 -13.41 -0.25
N VAL A 60 -11.66 -14.15 -0.75
CA VAL A 60 -10.76 -14.99 0.05
C VAL A 60 -9.62 -14.14 0.60
N LEU A 61 -9.02 -13.33 -0.25
CA LEU A 61 -7.92 -12.42 0.05
C LEU A 61 -8.18 -11.05 -0.57
N ARG A 62 -7.72 -10.01 0.11
CA ARG A 62 -7.56 -8.65 -0.42
C ARG A 62 -6.19 -8.11 -0.02
N LEU A 63 -5.55 -7.41 -0.92
CA LEU A 63 -4.25 -6.81 -0.70
C LEU A 63 -4.31 -5.34 -1.14
N ILE A 64 -3.73 -4.44 -0.34
CA ILE A 64 -3.60 -3.01 -0.63
C ILE A 64 -2.12 -2.65 -0.52
N TYR A 65 -1.59 -1.95 -1.53
CA TYR A 65 -0.16 -1.65 -1.60
C TYR A 65 0.13 -0.38 -2.40
N GLY A 66 1.19 0.32 -2.06
CA GLY A 66 1.71 1.44 -2.86
C GLY A 66 2.51 0.92 -4.05
N ARG A 67 2.29 1.50 -5.24
CA ARG A 67 2.92 1.10 -6.52
C ARG A 67 4.01 2.09 -6.93
N PRO A 68 5.24 2.00 -6.41
CA PRO A 68 6.33 2.82 -6.89
C PRO A 68 6.71 2.46 -8.33
N GLN A 69 7.17 3.46 -9.08
CA GLN A 69 7.74 3.30 -10.40
C GLN A 69 9.26 3.18 -10.32
N LYS A 70 9.86 2.44 -11.24
CA LYS A 70 11.32 2.36 -11.39
C LYS A 70 11.90 3.73 -11.74
N ALA A 71 11.31 4.42 -12.70
CA ALA A 71 11.69 5.76 -13.15
C ALA A 71 13.20 5.90 -13.39
N GLY A 72 13.80 4.95 -14.11
CA GLY A 72 15.21 4.93 -14.47
C GLY A 72 16.19 4.60 -13.33
N ARG A 73 15.72 4.35 -12.10
CA ARG A 73 16.56 4.05 -10.93
C ARG A 73 16.98 2.58 -10.88
N VAL A 74 18.07 2.30 -10.17
CA VAL A 74 18.42 0.94 -9.74
C VAL A 74 17.52 0.58 -8.57
N VAL A 75 16.66 -0.43 -8.76
CA VAL A 75 15.66 -0.79 -7.75
C VAL A 75 16.28 -1.62 -6.64
N PHE A 76 16.74 -2.82 -6.98
CA PHE A 76 17.24 -3.76 -5.98
C PHE A 76 18.73 -3.58 -5.73
N GLY A 77 19.12 -3.38 -4.48
CA GLY A 77 20.45 -3.06 -4.01
C GLY A 77 20.70 -1.57 -3.74
N GLU A 78 19.85 -0.66 -4.30
CA GLU A 78 19.91 0.78 -4.03
C GLU A 78 18.60 1.29 -3.41
N LEU A 79 17.52 1.36 -4.19
CA LEU A 79 16.23 1.85 -3.70
C LEU A 79 15.61 0.89 -2.66
N VAL A 80 15.75 -0.40 -2.90
CA VAL A 80 15.40 -1.47 -1.97
C VAL A 80 16.70 -2.18 -1.60
N GLU A 81 17.23 -1.86 -0.41
CA GLU A 81 18.49 -2.41 0.08
C GLU A 81 18.37 -3.91 0.36
N TYR A 82 19.42 -4.67 0.02
CA TYR A 82 19.49 -6.10 0.34
C TYR A 82 19.64 -6.33 1.85
N GLY A 83 18.98 -7.38 2.35
CA GLY A 83 19.05 -7.77 3.76
C GLY A 83 18.26 -6.89 4.73
N ILE A 84 17.65 -5.82 4.27
CA ILE A 84 16.87 -4.88 5.10
C ILE A 84 15.37 -5.15 4.96
N VAL A 85 14.63 -5.00 6.07
CA VAL A 85 13.17 -5.14 6.04
C VAL A 85 12.54 -4.01 5.24
N TRP A 86 11.90 -4.36 4.15
CA TRP A 86 11.19 -3.45 3.25
C TRP A 86 9.68 -3.53 3.46
N ARG A 87 9.01 -2.37 3.46
CA ARG A 87 7.55 -2.22 3.55
C ARG A 87 6.75 -2.87 2.42
N PHE A 88 7.44 -3.54 1.49
CA PHE A 88 6.90 -4.28 0.35
C PHE A 88 6.01 -3.45 -0.57
N GLY A 89 6.42 -2.19 -0.80
CA GLY A 89 5.72 -1.19 -1.61
C GLY A 89 6.32 0.19 -1.39
N ALA A 90 5.47 1.21 -1.38
CA ALA A 90 5.82 2.60 -1.09
C ALA A 90 4.81 3.22 -0.13
N ASN A 91 5.23 4.25 0.60
CA ASN A 91 4.45 4.97 1.60
C ASN A 91 4.01 4.04 2.74
N GLU A 92 2.74 3.66 2.80
CA GLU A 92 2.24 2.65 3.72
C GLU A 92 2.86 1.28 3.42
N ALA A 93 3.05 0.48 4.45
CA ALA A 93 3.41 -0.90 4.28
C ALA A 93 2.24 -1.70 3.68
N THR A 94 2.56 -2.63 2.80
CA THR A 94 1.55 -3.47 2.14
C THR A 94 0.69 -4.21 3.17
N GLU A 95 -0.62 -4.08 3.07
CA GLU A 95 -1.55 -4.82 3.91
C GLU A 95 -2.25 -5.94 3.13
N ILE A 96 -2.42 -7.08 3.79
CA ILE A 96 -3.22 -8.20 3.32
C ILE A 96 -4.32 -8.52 4.32
N GLU A 97 -5.52 -8.72 3.81
CA GLU A 97 -6.67 -9.19 4.60
C GLU A 97 -7.05 -10.60 4.16
N PHE A 98 -7.03 -11.52 5.10
CA PHE A 98 -7.52 -12.88 4.95
C PHE A 98 -8.95 -12.96 5.47
N TYR A 99 -9.91 -13.27 4.61
CA TYR A 99 -11.32 -13.42 5.00
C TYR A 99 -11.64 -14.82 5.52
N GLN A 100 -10.68 -15.73 5.40
CA GLN A 100 -10.68 -17.07 5.98
C GLN A 100 -9.29 -17.46 6.47
N ASN A 101 -9.16 -18.57 7.17
CA ASN A 101 -7.85 -19.08 7.57
C ASN A 101 -7.05 -19.52 6.34
N VAL A 102 -5.76 -19.20 6.30
CA VAL A 102 -4.84 -19.59 5.23
C VAL A 102 -3.63 -20.32 5.79
N LYS A 103 -2.92 -21.10 4.96
CA LYS A 103 -1.59 -21.62 5.26
C LYS A 103 -0.55 -20.83 4.49
N PHE A 104 0.49 -20.41 5.19
CA PHE A 104 1.62 -19.66 4.65
C PHE A 104 2.91 -20.09 5.35
N GLY A 105 3.96 -20.47 4.61
CA GLY A 105 5.22 -20.95 5.20
C GLY A 105 5.05 -22.14 6.15
N GLY A 106 4.10 -23.03 5.86
CA GLY A 106 3.79 -24.20 6.71
C GLY A 106 2.95 -23.88 7.96
N LYS A 107 2.67 -22.61 8.26
CA LYS A 107 1.86 -22.18 9.41
C LYS A 107 0.43 -21.84 8.99
N LYS A 108 -0.53 -22.15 9.85
CA LYS A 108 -1.92 -21.67 9.73
C LYS A 108 -2.01 -20.26 10.28
N ILE A 109 -2.50 -19.34 9.44
CA ILE A 109 -2.75 -17.95 9.80
C ILE A 109 -4.26 -17.74 9.89
N PRO A 110 -4.76 -17.25 11.02
CA PRO A 110 -6.19 -16.93 11.17
C PRO A 110 -6.66 -15.86 10.18
N LYS A 111 -7.94 -15.83 9.89
CA LYS A 111 -8.55 -14.67 9.22
C LYS A 111 -8.24 -13.37 9.97
N GLY A 112 -8.05 -12.28 9.23
CA GLY A 112 -7.72 -10.98 9.81
C GLY A 112 -6.87 -10.14 8.86
N ARG A 113 -6.54 -8.92 9.30
CA ARG A 113 -5.63 -8.00 8.62
C ARG A 113 -4.21 -8.19 9.15
N TYR A 114 -3.26 -8.09 8.25
CA TYR A 114 -1.82 -8.26 8.51
C TYR A 114 -1.02 -7.32 7.60
N THR A 115 0.17 -6.95 8.02
CA THR A 115 1.13 -6.28 7.15
C THR A 115 2.06 -7.32 6.52
N LEU A 116 2.32 -7.17 5.23
CA LEU A 116 3.37 -7.89 4.53
C LEU A 116 4.64 -7.04 4.48
N TYR A 117 5.74 -7.63 4.92
CA TYR A 117 7.09 -7.11 4.69
C TYR A 117 7.89 -8.08 3.84
N ALA A 118 8.97 -7.60 3.26
CA ALA A 118 9.93 -8.45 2.57
C ALA A 118 11.37 -8.11 3.01
N ILE A 119 12.23 -9.12 3.08
CA ILE A 119 13.68 -8.96 3.06
C ILE A 119 14.13 -9.46 1.71
N VAL A 120 14.76 -8.60 0.94
CA VAL A 120 15.13 -8.86 -0.45
C VAL A 120 16.59 -9.28 -0.50
N GLU A 121 16.89 -10.35 -1.21
CA GLU A 121 18.24 -10.78 -1.56
C GLU A 121 18.32 -11.09 -3.06
N LYS A 122 19.51 -11.36 -3.58
CA LYS A 122 19.74 -11.53 -5.03
C LYS A 122 19.03 -12.75 -5.62
N ASP A 123 18.94 -13.81 -4.85
CA ASP A 123 18.46 -15.14 -5.28
C ASP A 123 17.15 -15.56 -4.62
N LYS A 124 16.79 -14.94 -3.50
CA LYS A 124 15.56 -15.24 -2.74
C LYS A 124 15.03 -14.01 -2.01
N TRP A 125 13.75 -14.01 -1.72
CA TRP A 125 13.13 -13.03 -0.83
C TRP A 125 12.50 -13.75 0.36
N THR A 126 12.63 -13.17 1.54
CA THR A 126 11.88 -13.61 2.73
C THR A 126 10.64 -12.76 2.86
N ILE A 127 9.48 -13.36 2.66
CA ILE A 127 8.19 -12.70 2.84
C ILE A 127 7.72 -12.93 4.26
N ILE A 128 7.27 -11.86 4.91
CA ILE A 128 6.91 -11.83 6.33
C ILE A 128 5.44 -11.42 6.44
N VAL A 129 4.66 -12.19 7.19
CA VAL A 129 3.32 -11.81 7.64
C VAL A 129 3.42 -11.34 9.07
N ASN A 130 3.08 -10.08 9.35
CA ASN A 130 3.21 -9.43 10.65
C ASN A 130 1.85 -8.93 11.15
N LYS A 131 1.63 -8.95 12.47
CA LYS A 131 0.36 -8.59 13.11
C LYS A 131 0.03 -7.10 13.10
N ASP A 132 1.03 -6.24 12.90
CA ASP A 132 0.79 -4.80 12.81
C ASP A 132 -0.08 -4.46 11.60
N THR A 133 -0.85 -3.40 11.74
CA THR A 133 -1.69 -2.82 10.68
C THR A 133 -1.57 -1.30 10.71
N ASP A 134 -1.96 -0.66 9.61
CA ASP A 134 -1.98 0.80 9.50
C ASP A 134 -0.57 1.43 9.69
N ILE A 135 0.45 0.77 9.14
CA ILE A 135 1.88 1.13 9.29
C ILE A 135 2.36 1.92 8.08
N TRP A 136 3.02 3.04 8.33
CA TRP A 136 3.75 3.78 7.31
C TRP A 136 5.24 3.39 7.31
N GLY A 137 5.74 2.88 6.18
CA GLY A 137 7.13 2.41 6.07
C GLY A 137 7.41 1.11 6.82
N SER A 138 8.67 0.89 7.17
CA SER A 138 9.14 -0.24 8.00
C SER A 138 9.92 0.22 9.23
N PHE A 139 9.87 1.50 9.58
CA PHE A 139 10.69 2.11 10.63
C PHE A 139 10.43 1.58 12.04
N LYS A 140 9.20 1.12 12.28
CA LYS A 140 8.79 0.54 13.57
C LYS A 140 8.53 -0.95 13.49
N TYR A 141 9.13 -1.63 12.50
CA TYR A 141 9.01 -3.07 12.38
C TYR A 141 9.44 -3.77 13.67
N ASP A 142 8.60 -4.68 14.17
CA ASP A 142 8.87 -5.50 15.36
C ASP A 142 8.79 -6.98 14.98
N ILE A 143 9.91 -7.65 15.00
CA ILE A 143 10.04 -9.09 14.72
C ILE A 143 9.18 -9.97 15.65
N LYS A 144 8.87 -9.51 16.87
CA LYS A 144 8.04 -10.25 17.83
C LYS A 144 6.58 -10.34 17.38
N LYS A 145 6.17 -9.50 16.44
CA LYS A 145 4.83 -9.49 15.85
C LYS A 145 4.73 -10.34 14.58
N ASP A 146 5.81 -10.99 14.16
CA ASP A 146 5.77 -11.89 13.02
C ASP A 146 4.93 -13.13 13.32
N VAL A 147 3.99 -13.39 12.43
CA VAL A 147 3.14 -14.58 12.47
C VAL A 147 3.81 -15.72 11.73
N ALA A 148 4.35 -15.43 10.55
CA ALA A 148 5.03 -16.40 9.71
C ALA A 148 6.02 -15.71 8.78
N ARG A 149 7.03 -16.47 8.35
CA ARG A 149 8.01 -16.10 7.32
C ARG A 149 8.13 -17.22 6.32
N MET A 150 8.41 -16.88 5.08
CA MET A 150 8.67 -17.84 4.02
C MET A 150 9.68 -17.28 3.04
N GLU A 151 10.68 -18.09 2.71
CA GLU A 151 11.61 -17.78 1.62
C GLU A 151 11.01 -18.24 0.29
N VAL A 152 11.12 -17.40 -0.72
CA VAL A 152 10.71 -17.68 -2.10
C VAL A 152 11.84 -17.35 -3.06
N PRO A 153 12.08 -18.17 -4.09
CA PRO A 153 13.13 -17.92 -5.07
C PRO A 153 12.78 -16.73 -5.96
N VAL A 154 13.81 -16.00 -6.34
CA VAL A 154 13.72 -14.92 -7.33
C VAL A 154 13.83 -15.51 -8.74
N THR A 155 12.99 -15.04 -9.64
CA THR A 155 13.07 -15.30 -11.07
C THR A 155 13.22 -13.99 -11.83
N LYS A 156 13.90 -14.04 -12.98
CA LYS A 156 14.00 -12.87 -13.87
C LYS A 156 12.78 -12.79 -14.78
N THR A 157 12.34 -11.57 -15.06
CA THR A 157 11.34 -11.30 -16.11
C THR A 157 12.06 -11.09 -17.47
N THR A 158 11.35 -11.32 -18.55
CA THR A 158 11.85 -11.05 -19.90
C THR A 158 11.85 -9.56 -20.24
N GLU A 159 10.99 -8.79 -19.57
CA GLU A 159 10.79 -7.37 -19.79
C GLU A 159 10.95 -6.61 -18.48
N ILE A 160 11.26 -5.32 -18.56
CA ILE A 160 11.30 -4.43 -17.41
C ILE A 160 9.88 -4.12 -16.96
N ILE A 161 9.58 -4.41 -15.71
CA ILE A 161 8.32 -4.05 -15.06
C ILE A 161 8.50 -2.69 -14.40
N GLU A 162 7.99 -1.65 -15.05
CA GLU A 162 8.19 -0.26 -14.61
C GLU A 162 7.54 0.03 -13.26
N SER A 163 6.28 -0.39 -13.07
CA SER A 163 5.54 -0.18 -11.83
C SER A 163 5.54 -1.44 -10.98
N PHE A 164 5.93 -1.33 -9.72
CA PHE A 164 5.77 -2.41 -8.74
C PHE A 164 4.34 -2.95 -8.80
N SER A 165 4.20 -4.25 -8.96
CA SER A 165 2.90 -4.89 -9.22
C SER A 165 2.73 -6.15 -8.39
N MET A 166 1.52 -6.33 -7.86
CA MET A 166 1.09 -7.51 -7.12
C MET A 166 -0.24 -8.01 -7.66
N VAL A 167 -0.30 -9.28 -8.05
CA VAL A 167 -1.54 -9.91 -8.55
C VAL A 167 -1.64 -11.33 -8.01
N PHE A 168 -2.87 -11.82 -7.83
CA PHE A 168 -3.09 -13.21 -7.44
C PHE A 168 -3.31 -14.09 -8.66
N ASP A 169 -2.59 -15.21 -8.71
CA ASP A 169 -2.76 -16.27 -9.71
C ASP A 169 -3.32 -17.53 -9.04
N LYS A 170 -4.38 -18.11 -9.62
CA LYS A 170 -5.07 -19.25 -9.05
C LYS A 170 -4.23 -20.52 -9.17
N THR A 171 -4.19 -21.32 -8.09
CA THR A 171 -3.59 -22.66 -8.09
C THR A 171 -4.64 -23.72 -7.71
N PHE A 172 -4.26 -25.00 -7.75
CA PHE A 172 -5.15 -26.09 -7.34
C PHE A 172 -5.58 -26.00 -5.87
N SER A 173 -4.68 -25.58 -4.96
CA SER A 173 -4.91 -25.58 -3.51
C SER A 173 -5.01 -24.19 -2.89
N GLY A 174 -5.11 -23.14 -3.73
CA GLY A 174 -5.13 -21.77 -3.26
C GLY A 174 -4.77 -20.77 -4.34
N CYS A 175 -3.80 -19.89 -4.04
CA CYS A 175 -3.27 -18.95 -5.02
C CYS A 175 -1.79 -18.63 -4.76
N ASN A 176 -1.13 -18.11 -5.78
CA ASN A 176 0.15 -17.45 -5.67
C ASN A 176 -0.04 -15.93 -5.73
N LEU A 177 0.54 -15.18 -4.81
CA LEU A 177 0.77 -13.76 -4.99
C LEU A 177 2.01 -13.58 -5.87
N ILE A 178 1.81 -13.16 -7.10
CA ILE A 178 2.88 -12.80 -8.03
C ILE A 178 3.27 -11.36 -7.74
N VAL A 179 4.53 -11.14 -7.43
CA VAL A 179 5.10 -9.82 -7.19
C VAL A 179 6.19 -9.56 -8.20
N ALA A 180 6.11 -8.45 -8.93
CA ALA A 180 7.08 -8.13 -9.96
C ALA A 180 7.45 -6.64 -9.95
N TRP A 181 8.73 -6.36 -10.13
CA TRP A 181 9.27 -5.02 -10.32
C TRP A 181 10.65 -5.07 -10.97
N ASP A 182 10.95 -4.08 -11.81
CA ASP A 182 12.18 -4.06 -12.62
C ASP A 182 12.31 -5.34 -13.44
N THR A 183 13.34 -6.11 -13.24
CA THR A 183 13.62 -7.37 -13.94
C THR A 183 13.40 -8.61 -13.06
N LEU A 184 12.83 -8.43 -11.88
CA LEU A 184 12.67 -9.51 -10.90
C LEU A 184 11.19 -9.81 -10.61
N LYS A 185 10.93 -11.10 -10.38
CA LYS A 185 9.62 -11.63 -10.01
C LYS A 185 9.76 -12.71 -8.95
N VAL A 186 8.86 -12.72 -7.99
CA VAL A 186 8.67 -13.81 -7.02
C VAL A 186 7.23 -14.30 -7.02
N SER A 187 7.04 -15.56 -6.61
CA SER A 187 5.73 -16.20 -6.48
C SER A 187 5.56 -16.70 -5.05
N VAL A 188 4.56 -16.18 -4.36
CA VAL A 188 4.33 -16.37 -2.92
C VAL A 188 3.07 -17.20 -2.71
N PRO A 189 3.15 -18.50 -2.36
CA PRO A 189 2.00 -19.36 -2.26
C PRO A 189 1.20 -19.13 -0.97
N PHE A 190 -0.13 -19.05 -1.12
CA PHE A 190 -1.14 -19.14 -0.08
C PHE A 190 -2.04 -20.35 -0.34
N VAL A 191 -2.26 -21.19 0.68
CA VAL A 191 -3.08 -22.41 0.58
C VAL A 191 -4.29 -22.27 1.51
N PHE A 192 -5.47 -22.67 1.05
CA PHE A 192 -6.73 -22.60 1.78
C PHE A 192 -7.76 -23.64 1.31
#